data_e0a5fd6644be725f602678977fcfd841
#
_entry.id   e0a5fd6644be725f602678977fcfd841
#
_cell.length_a   1.000
_cell.length_b   1.000
_cell.length_c   1.000
_cell.angle_alpha   90.00
_cell.angle_beta   90.00
_cell.angle_gamma   90.00
#
_symmetry.space_group_name_H-M   'P 1'
#
loop_
_entity.id
_entity.type
_entity.pdbx_description
1 polymer ?
#
loop_
_entity_poly.entity_id
_entity_poly.type
_entity_poly.pdbx_seq_one_letter_code
_entity_poly.pdbx_strand_id
1 'polypeptide(L)'
;MNSMRQNRLWQRMVIAIGWFVLYPASSGAQNPDVDTMLRLHASFDRSLDAAAAKGDPKLYTADTLARKEFREGIHRQGVEWVAEGGVQGGYLKFRSKSPKVICYRGDNLSIPSGPWSITASLFLRLDPELDLQPGFCDPLQITQKAWNDAAFFVDFDKDSPRAFRLGVFSDLTFWNPQNIAWEAWPIASRPMISVAKPPFGRDQWTHVAFTVEGINAGEGKKGKAVFYLNGQSQGTYEAPLQFHWDRDQTAIMLGIDYIGDLDELKVFEGVLAPEQIRALAP
;
A
#
# COMPACT_ATOMS: atom_id res chain seq x y z
N MET A 1 -40.26 53.61 -71.12
CA MET A 1 -41.27 54.05 -70.16
C MET A 1 -41.47 52.93 -69.18
N ASN A 2 -41.09 53.15 -67.97
CA ASN A 2 -40.73 52.18 -66.93
C ASN A 2 -41.93 51.76 -66.04
N SER A 3 -42.08 50.50 -65.75
CA SER A 3 -42.92 50.01 -64.68
C SER A 3 -42.10 49.20 -63.71
N MET A 4 -41.96 49.72 -62.53
CA MET A 4 -41.37 49.05 -61.39
C MET A 4 -42.23 47.86 -60.89
N ARG A 5 -41.66 46.68 -60.74
CA ARG A 5 -42.26 45.55 -60.05
C ARG A 5 -41.56 45.42 -58.70
N GLN A 6 -42.31 45.66 -57.66
CA GLN A 6 -41.92 45.34 -56.26
C GLN A 6 -42.03 43.84 -56.02
N ASN A 7 -40.93 43.20 -55.70
CA ASN A 7 -40.90 41.84 -55.14
C ASN A 7 -40.89 41.89 -53.60
N ARG A 8 -41.95 41.40 -52.98
CA ARG A 8 -42.02 41.17 -51.55
C ARG A 8 -41.43 39.85 -51.25
N LEU A 9 -40.28 39.83 -50.54
CA LEU A 9 -39.67 38.63 -49.91
C LEU A 9 -40.43 38.32 -48.62
N TRP A 10 -41.01 37.15 -48.58
CA TRP A 10 -41.56 36.56 -47.35
C TRP A 10 -40.39 35.86 -46.59
N GLN A 11 -39.94 36.41 -45.48
CA GLN A 11 -39.03 35.71 -44.58
C GLN A 11 -39.85 34.68 -43.78
N ARG A 12 -39.54 33.41 -44.00
CA ARG A 12 -40.02 32.30 -43.15
C ARG A 12 -39.14 32.23 -41.93
N MET A 13 -39.64 32.53 -40.76
CA MET A 13 -39.04 32.36 -39.44
C MET A 13 -39.12 30.87 -39.09
N VAL A 14 -37.94 30.15 -39.10
CA VAL A 14 -37.85 28.78 -38.62
C VAL A 14 -37.55 28.86 -37.14
N ILE A 15 -38.53 28.50 -36.29
CA ILE A 15 -38.34 28.34 -34.84
C ILE A 15 -37.73 26.97 -34.64
N ALA A 16 -36.43 26.94 -34.29
CA ALA A 16 -35.74 25.71 -33.86
C ALA A 16 -36.09 25.47 -32.38
N ILE A 17 -36.93 24.47 -32.10
CA ILE A 17 -37.20 24.01 -30.75
C ILE A 17 -36.03 23.10 -30.37
N GLY A 18 -35.06 23.63 -29.61
CA GLY A 18 -33.98 22.88 -29.03
C GLY A 18 -34.50 22.03 -27.86
N TRP A 19 -34.46 20.70 -28.00
CA TRP A 19 -34.66 19.79 -26.89
C TRP A 19 -33.41 19.81 -26.00
N PHE A 20 -33.48 20.45 -24.84
CA PHE A 20 -32.51 20.32 -23.80
C PHE A 20 -32.69 18.93 -23.12
N VAL A 21 -31.86 17.98 -23.48
CA VAL A 21 -31.75 16.73 -22.74
C VAL A 21 -30.97 17.04 -21.46
N LEU A 22 -31.69 17.17 -20.35
CA LEU A 22 -31.11 17.22 -19.02
C LEU A 22 -30.55 15.82 -18.72
N TYR A 23 -29.24 15.62 -18.86
CA TYR A 23 -28.56 14.49 -18.27
C TYR A 23 -28.63 14.65 -16.75
N PRO A 24 -29.13 13.64 -16.02
CA PRO A 24 -29.03 13.66 -14.56
C PRO A 24 -27.54 13.69 -14.22
N ALA A 25 -27.09 14.67 -13.45
CA ALA A 25 -25.78 14.68 -12.87
C ALA A 25 -25.64 13.38 -12.05
N SER A 26 -24.78 12.49 -12.48
CA SER A 26 -24.40 11.34 -11.66
C SER A 26 -23.89 11.91 -10.34
N SER A 27 -24.58 11.61 -9.23
CA SER A 27 -24.08 11.87 -7.89
C SER A 27 -22.81 11.03 -7.74
N GLY A 28 -21.66 11.60 -8.09
CA GLY A 28 -20.37 11.02 -7.80
C GLY A 28 -20.33 10.75 -6.29
N ALA A 29 -20.17 9.50 -5.89
CA ALA A 29 -19.86 9.19 -4.52
C ALA A 29 -18.65 10.04 -4.15
N GLN A 30 -18.80 10.94 -3.17
CA GLN A 30 -17.66 11.72 -2.67
C GLN A 30 -16.64 10.72 -2.16
N ASN A 31 -15.43 10.72 -2.72
CA ASN A 31 -14.33 9.95 -2.17
C ASN A 31 -14.14 10.40 -0.72
N PRO A 32 -14.02 9.46 0.23
CA PRO A 32 -13.76 9.81 1.62
C PRO A 32 -12.54 10.73 1.71
N ASP A 33 -12.56 11.66 2.62
CA ASP A 33 -11.40 12.49 2.93
C ASP A 33 -10.25 11.59 3.39
N VAL A 34 -9.12 11.68 2.73
CA VAL A 34 -7.91 10.86 2.99
C VAL A 34 -7.49 10.97 4.47
N ASP A 35 -7.61 12.16 5.05
CA ASP A 35 -7.25 12.39 6.45
C ASP A 35 -8.16 11.64 7.42
N THR A 36 -9.43 11.44 7.07
CA THR A 36 -10.38 10.66 7.92
C THR A 36 -10.07 9.17 7.88
N MET A 37 -9.51 8.68 6.78
CA MET A 37 -9.11 7.27 6.60
C MET A 37 -7.75 6.96 7.24
N LEU A 38 -6.94 7.96 7.56
CA LEU A 38 -5.59 7.78 8.11
C LEU A 38 -5.63 7.12 9.49
N ARG A 39 -4.90 6.00 9.62
CA ARG A 39 -4.77 5.21 10.85
C ARG A 39 -3.42 5.40 11.51
N LEU A 40 -2.35 5.44 10.70
CA LEU A 40 -0.97 5.64 11.13
C LEU A 40 -0.24 6.49 10.11
N HIS A 41 0.53 7.48 10.57
CA HIS A 41 1.51 8.22 9.77
C HIS A 41 2.81 8.33 10.56
N ALA A 42 3.81 7.57 10.18
CA ALA A 42 5.16 7.67 10.69
C ALA A 42 6.02 8.40 9.65
N SER A 43 6.15 9.71 9.84
CA SER A 43 6.90 10.58 8.92
C SER A 43 8.39 10.57 9.18
N PHE A 44 8.81 10.15 10.37
CA PHE A 44 10.21 10.20 10.84
C PHE A 44 10.88 11.59 10.79
N ASP A 45 10.14 12.67 10.47
CA ASP A 45 10.69 14.02 10.34
C ASP A 45 11.34 14.55 11.62
N ARG A 46 10.70 14.29 12.76
CA ARG A 46 11.10 14.87 14.05
C ARG A 46 11.25 13.84 15.16
N SER A 47 10.71 12.64 14.98
CA SER A 47 10.75 11.59 16.00
C SER A 47 10.52 10.21 15.38
N LEU A 48 10.78 9.18 16.19
CA LEU A 48 10.43 7.78 15.86
C LEU A 48 8.95 7.49 16.04
N ASP A 49 8.28 8.28 16.89
CA ASP A 49 6.84 8.13 17.12
C ASP A 49 6.07 8.62 15.90
N ALA A 50 4.98 7.96 15.59
CA ALA A 50 4.11 8.35 14.51
C ALA A 50 3.57 9.78 14.73
N ALA A 51 3.63 10.60 13.69
CA ALA A 51 3.08 11.96 13.68
C ALA A 51 1.55 11.98 13.84
N ALA A 52 0.88 10.90 13.36
CA ALA A 52 -0.54 10.65 13.60
C ALA A 52 -0.77 9.15 13.82
N ALA A 53 -1.59 8.80 14.79
CA ALA A 53 -1.95 7.43 15.11
C ALA A 53 -3.37 7.36 15.69
N LYS A 54 -4.11 6.30 15.37
CA LYS A 54 -5.41 6.00 16.03
C LYS A 54 -5.23 5.05 17.20
N GLY A 55 -4.13 4.31 17.24
CA GLY A 55 -3.67 3.47 18.35
C GLY A 55 -2.43 4.05 19.01
N ASP A 56 -1.51 3.16 19.42
CA ASP A 56 -0.23 3.54 20.02
C ASP A 56 0.72 4.18 18.99
N PRO A 57 1.14 5.43 19.15
CA PRO A 57 2.03 6.11 18.23
C PRO A 57 3.49 5.63 18.32
N LYS A 58 3.86 4.86 19.35
CA LYS A 58 5.23 4.51 19.64
C LYS A 58 5.84 3.52 18.64
N LEU A 59 7.10 3.78 18.27
CA LEU A 59 7.93 2.80 17.58
C LEU A 59 8.52 1.84 18.62
N TYR A 60 8.54 0.55 18.28
CA TYR A 60 9.11 -0.50 19.11
C TYR A 60 10.18 -1.30 18.37
N THR A 61 11.07 -1.89 19.14
CA THR A 61 11.91 -3.00 18.71
C THR A 61 11.45 -4.26 19.43
N ALA A 62 11.12 -5.31 18.66
CA ALA A 62 10.89 -6.66 19.17
C ALA A 62 12.14 -7.52 19.02
N ASP A 63 12.36 -8.47 19.93
CA ASP A 63 13.57 -9.30 19.92
C ASP A 63 13.63 -10.24 18.71
N THR A 64 12.47 -10.73 18.26
CA THR A 64 12.35 -11.66 17.12
C THR A 64 11.04 -11.43 16.38
N LEU A 65 10.86 -12.10 15.25
CA LEU A 65 9.58 -12.14 14.53
C LEU A 65 8.41 -12.67 15.36
N ALA A 66 8.67 -13.44 16.42
CA ALA A 66 7.62 -13.90 17.35
C ALA A 66 7.09 -12.78 18.26
N ARG A 67 7.81 -11.66 18.38
CA ARG A 67 7.39 -10.41 19.06
C ARG A 67 6.86 -10.63 20.47
N LYS A 68 7.53 -11.48 21.25
CA LYS A 68 7.14 -11.75 22.64
C LYS A 68 7.47 -10.60 23.57
N GLU A 69 8.56 -9.90 23.29
CA GLU A 69 9.04 -8.76 24.06
C GLU A 69 9.21 -7.54 23.16
N PHE A 70 8.76 -6.40 23.67
CA PHE A 70 8.84 -5.12 22.99
C PHE A 70 9.61 -4.12 23.85
N ARG A 71 10.47 -3.32 23.19
CA ARG A 71 11.15 -2.18 23.78
C ARG A 71 10.84 -0.94 22.96
N GLU A 72 10.42 0.14 23.60
CA GLU A 72 10.19 1.42 22.93
C GLU A 72 11.50 1.95 22.31
N GLY A 73 11.42 2.44 21.07
CA GLY A 73 12.53 2.98 20.32
C GLY A 73 13.38 1.95 19.57
N ILE A 74 14.50 2.40 19.03
CA ILE A 74 15.44 1.60 18.25
C ILE A 74 16.43 0.89 19.18
N HIS A 75 16.33 -0.43 19.31
CA HIS A 75 17.26 -1.31 20.04
C HIS A 75 17.84 -2.40 19.13
N ARG A 76 17.85 -2.15 17.81
CA ARG A 76 18.41 -2.99 16.76
C ARG A 76 19.68 -2.34 16.23
N GLN A 77 20.81 -3.06 16.30
CA GLN A 77 22.04 -2.61 15.64
C GLN A 77 21.82 -2.51 14.13
N GLY A 78 22.45 -1.53 13.50
CA GLY A 78 22.33 -1.28 12.06
C GLY A 78 21.00 -0.64 11.64
N VAL A 79 20.22 -0.13 12.61
CA VAL A 79 19.08 0.75 12.33
C VAL A 79 19.33 2.07 13.04
N GLU A 80 19.17 3.16 12.33
CA GLU A 80 19.33 4.51 12.84
C GLU A 80 18.24 5.43 12.29
N TRP A 81 17.88 6.42 13.08
CA TRP A 81 17.10 7.57 12.64
C TRP A 81 18.05 8.64 12.14
N VAL A 82 17.84 9.10 10.93
CA VAL A 82 18.62 10.17 10.28
C VAL A 82 17.74 11.41 10.20
N ALA A 83 18.21 12.53 10.73
CA ALA A 83 17.39 13.72 10.95
C ALA A 83 17.06 14.50 9.66
N GLU A 84 17.83 14.28 8.58
CA GLU A 84 17.69 15.03 7.32
C GLU A 84 17.93 14.13 6.11
N GLY A 85 17.36 14.48 4.95
CA GLY A 85 17.55 13.74 3.70
C GLY A 85 16.48 12.67 3.44
N GLY A 86 15.38 12.71 4.19
CA GLY A 86 14.13 11.99 3.91
C GLY A 86 13.39 12.55 2.69
N VAL A 87 12.20 12.06 2.45
CA VAL A 87 11.22 12.65 1.51
C VAL A 87 10.88 14.06 2.00
N GLN A 88 10.65 14.17 3.30
CA GLN A 88 10.63 15.40 4.06
C GLN A 88 11.41 15.10 5.35
N GLY A 89 12.24 16.04 5.84
CA GLY A 89 12.92 15.90 7.14
C GLY A 89 13.76 14.62 7.27
N GLY A 90 13.46 13.81 8.30
CA GLY A 90 14.23 12.62 8.66
C GLY A 90 13.68 11.33 8.05
N TYR A 91 14.40 10.22 8.27
CA TYR A 91 14.04 8.89 7.77
C TYR A 91 14.67 7.78 8.61
N LEU A 92 14.25 6.53 8.44
CA LEU A 92 14.91 5.35 8.99
C LEU A 92 15.91 4.77 7.99
N LYS A 93 17.11 4.47 8.48
CA LYS A 93 18.17 3.82 7.70
C LYS A 93 18.48 2.45 8.27
N PHE A 94 18.38 1.43 7.44
CA PHE A 94 18.73 0.05 7.74
C PHE A 94 20.05 -0.30 7.07
N ARG A 95 21.07 -0.66 7.86
CA ARG A 95 22.44 -0.93 7.38
C ARG A 95 22.83 -2.39 7.40
N SER A 96 22.08 -3.22 8.12
CA SER A 96 22.38 -4.64 8.28
C SER A 96 21.15 -5.47 8.61
N LYS A 97 21.18 -6.75 8.24
CA LYS A 97 20.20 -7.73 8.70
C LYS A 97 20.26 -7.93 10.21
N SER A 98 19.15 -8.33 10.80
CA SER A 98 19.06 -8.63 12.22
C SER A 98 17.82 -9.47 12.51
N PRO A 99 17.83 -10.37 13.49
CA PRO A 99 16.63 -11.06 13.93
C PRO A 99 15.63 -10.14 14.68
N LYS A 100 16.10 -8.97 15.13
CA LYS A 100 15.24 -7.97 15.78
C LYS A 100 14.39 -7.23 14.77
N VAL A 101 13.17 -6.90 15.16
CA VAL A 101 12.15 -6.28 14.29
C VAL A 101 11.78 -4.91 14.80
N ILE A 102 11.80 -3.93 13.92
CA ILE A 102 11.24 -2.59 14.17
C ILE A 102 9.75 -2.64 13.81
N CYS A 103 8.86 -2.13 14.67
CA CYS A 103 7.43 -2.20 14.39
C CYS A 103 6.61 -1.14 15.13
N TYR A 104 5.40 -0.91 14.59
CA TYR A 104 4.27 -0.29 15.28
C TYR A 104 3.25 -1.37 15.66
N ARG A 105 2.44 -1.09 16.70
CA ARG A 105 1.43 -2.02 17.21
C ARG A 105 0.22 -2.12 16.28
N GLY A 106 -0.45 -3.27 16.30
CA GLY A 106 -1.62 -3.55 15.46
C GLY A 106 -2.89 -2.80 15.84
N ASP A 107 -2.93 -2.13 16.99
CA ASP A 107 -4.04 -1.25 17.37
C ASP A 107 -4.17 -0.01 16.46
N ASN A 108 -3.14 0.28 15.66
CA ASN A 108 -3.20 1.23 14.56
C ASN A 108 -3.92 0.72 13.30
N LEU A 109 -4.34 -0.54 13.28
CA LEU A 109 -5.13 -1.10 12.19
C LEU A 109 -6.62 -1.07 12.51
N SER A 110 -7.46 -0.90 11.48
CA SER A 110 -8.89 -1.13 11.60
C SER A 110 -9.19 -2.57 11.21
N ILE A 111 -9.52 -3.42 12.18
CA ILE A 111 -9.82 -4.84 12.00
C ILE A 111 -11.22 -5.11 12.54
N PRO A 112 -12.29 -4.81 11.76
CA PRO A 112 -13.65 -5.07 12.16
C PRO A 112 -13.99 -6.57 12.06
N SER A 113 -15.08 -6.99 12.66
CA SER A 113 -15.59 -8.36 12.59
C SER A 113 -16.20 -8.74 11.22
N GLY A 114 -16.45 -7.76 10.35
CA GLY A 114 -17.03 -7.93 9.01
C GLY A 114 -16.03 -7.67 7.89
N PRO A 115 -16.51 -7.44 6.66
CA PRO A 115 -15.65 -7.07 5.54
C PRO A 115 -14.89 -5.78 5.80
N TRP A 116 -13.63 -5.74 5.35
CA TRP A 116 -12.77 -4.58 5.53
C TRP A 116 -11.79 -4.40 4.37
N SER A 117 -11.09 -3.29 4.40
CA SER A 117 -10.13 -2.90 3.37
C SER A 117 -9.00 -2.11 4.01
N ILE A 118 -7.85 -2.09 3.36
CA ILE A 118 -6.66 -1.39 3.83
C ILE A 118 -5.90 -0.76 2.66
N THR A 119 -5.25 0.36 2.93
CA THR A 119 -4.22 0.94 2.07
C THR A 119 -2.96 1.14 2.92
N ALA A 120 -1.81 0.77 2.38
CA ALA A 120 -0.52 1.14 2.94
C ALA A 120 0.35 1.83 1.90
N SER A 121 1.17 2.76 2.36
CA SER A 121 2.03 3.61 1.54
C SER A 121 3.32 3.91 2.30
N LEU A 122 4.47 3.90 1.61
CA LEU A 122 5.77 4.24 2.17
C LEU A 122 6.71 4.66 1.04
N PHE A 123 7.88 5.18 1.40
CA PHE A 123 8.95 5.46 0.46
C PHE A 123 10.19 4.64 0.79
N LEU A 124 10.86 4.15 -0.25
CA LEU A 124 12.09 3.39 -0.14
C LEU A 124 13.17 4.01 -1.03
N ARG A 125 14.43 3.96 -0.54
CA ARG A 125 15.60 4.40 -1.31
C ARG A 125 16.75 3.42 -1.11
N LEU A 126 17.14 2.74 -2.16
CA LEU A 126 18.24 1.77 -2.20
C LEU A 126 18.55 1.40 -3.66
N ASP A 127 19.69 0.75 -3.86
CA ASP A 127 19.97 -0.05 -5.05
C ASP A 127 19.78 -1.54 -4.68
N PRO A 128 18.75 -2.23 -5.18
CA PRO A 128 18.47 -3.61 -4.78
C PRO A 128 19.57 -4.59 -5.07
N GLU A 129 20.37 -4.36 -6.12
CA GLU A 129 21.44 -5.28 -6.55
C GLU A 129 22.73 -5.06 -5.77
N LEU A 130 22.97 -3.83 -5.29
CA LEU A 130 24.22 -3.46 -4.61
C LEU A 130 24.09 -3.41 -3.09
N ASP A 131 22.90 -3.11 -2.56
CA ASP A 131 22.71 -2.88 -1.13
C ASP A 131 22.20 -4.11 -0.40
N LEU A 132 21.35 -4.92 -1.08
CA LEU A 132 20.72 -6.07 -0.42
C LEU A 132 21.65 -7.28 -0.36
N GLN A 133 21.68 -7.90 0.81
CA GLN A 133 22.35 -9.18 1.03
C GLN A 133 21.51 -10.36 0.47
N PRO A 134 22.09 -11.54 0.20
CA PRO A 134 21.35 -12.72 -0.26
C PRO A 134 20.14 -13.07 0.62
N GLY A 135 19.06 -13.53 0.00
CA GLY A 135 17.81 -13.90 0.65
C GLY A 135 16.70 -12.87 0.44
N PHE A 136 15.49 -13.24 0.83
CA PHE A 136 14.33 -12.34 0.85
C PHE A 136 14.51 -11.23 1.89
N CYS A 137 13.87 -10.10 1.66
CA CYS A 137 13.83 -9.02 2.64
C CYS A 137 12.56 -8.18 2.46
N ASP A 138 11.91 -7.88 3.58
CA ASP A 138 10.63 -7.18 3.60
C ASP A 138 10.80 -5.78 4.20
N PRO A 139 10.79 -4.72 3.39
CA PRO A 139 10.71 -3.35 3.91
C PRO A 139 9.48 -3.12 4.78
N LEU A 140 8.35 -3.73 4.43
CA LEU A 140 7.10 -3.68 5.19
C LEU A 140 6.45 -5.05 5.22
N GLN A 141 6.07 -5.52 6.40
CA GLN A 141 5.21 -6.68 6.59
C GLN A 141 4.16 -6.41 7.68
N ILE A 142 2.90 -6.72 7.39
CA ILE A 142 1.79 -6.58 8.33
C ILE A 142 1.19 -7.95 8.54
N THR A 143 1.32 -8.50 9.75
CA THR A 143 0.75 -9.80 10.12
C THR A 143 0.75 -9.99 11.63
N GLN A 144 -0.12 -10.88 12.09
CA GLN A 144 -0.07 -11.46 13.43
C GLN A 144 0.92 -12.64 13.50
N LYS A 145 1.05 -13.42 12.43
CA LYS A 145 1.68 -14.75 12.42
C LYS A 145 2.98 -14.77 11.62
N ALA A 146 2.90 -15.24 10.38
CA ALA A 146 4.04 -15.43 9.50
C ALA A 146 3.79 -14.77 8.14
N TRP A 147 4.82 -14.64 7.32
CA TRP A 147 4.73 -14.02 6.00
C TRP A 147 3.67 -14.66 5.08
N ASN A 148 3.38 -15.95 5.27
CA ASN A 148 2.45 -16.74 4.46
C ASN A 148 1.14 -17.07 5.19
N ASP A 149 0.84 -16.45 6.33
CA ASP A 149 -0.36 -16.73 7.13
C ASP A 149 -1.02 -15.42 7.56
N ALA A 150 -2.09 -15.05 6.89
CA ALA A 150 -2.78 -13.78 7.04
C ALA A 150 -1.80 -12.60 7.02
N ALA A 151 -1.18 -12.35 5.88
CA ALA A 151 -0.11 -11.37 5.77
C ALA A 151 -0.21 -10.48 4.55
N PHE A 152 0.12 -9.21 4.71
CA PHE A 152 0.49 -8.29 3.64
C PHE A 152 1.96 -7.94 3.79
N PHE A 153 2.69 -7.96 2.70
CA PHE A 153 4.08 -7.49 2.71
C PHE A 153 4.49 -6.96 1.35
N VAL A 154 5.49 -6.12 1.32
CA VAL A 154 6.28 -5.84 0.12
C VAL A 154 7.68 -6.37 0.37
N ASP A 155 8.23 -7.08 -0.61
CA ASP A 155 9.53 -7.69 -0.48
C ASP A 155 10.37 -7.61 -1.77
N PHE A 156 11.68 -7.76 -1.60
CA PHE A 156 12.59 -8.05 -2.71
C PHE A 156 12.87 -9.54 -2.78
N ASP A 157 12.81 -10.10 -3.99
CA ASP A 157 13.14 -11.50 -4.23
C ASP A 157 14.60 -11.79 -3.80
N LYS A 158 14.85 -13.05 -3.47
CA LYS A 158 16.17 -13.51 -3.00
C LYS A 158 17.26 -13.50 -4.08
N ASP A 159 16.85 -13.64 -5.36
CA ASP A 159 17.75 -13.83 -6.49
C ASP A 159 17.86 -12.55 -7.33
N SER A 160 19.07 -12.28 -7.86
CA SER A 160 19.34 -11.19 -8.79
C SER A 160 19.00 -11.63 -10.25
N PRO A 161 18.37 -10.77 -11.07
CA PRO A 161 17.89 -9.44 -10.74
C PRO A 161 16.66 -9.50 -9.80
N ARG A 162 16.68 -8.64 -8.77
CA ARG A 162 15.68 -8.69 -7.72
C ARG A 162 14.35 -8.10 -8.16
N ALA A 163 13.36 -8.94 -8.33
CA ALA A 163 11.97 -8.49 -8.45
C ALA A 163 11.50 -7.87 -7.14
N PHE A 164 10.62 -6.87 -7.23
CA PHE A 164 9.93 -6.31 -6.08
C PHE A 164 8.46 -6.73 -6.11
N ARG A 165 7.93 -7.18 -4.97
CA ARG A 165 6.67 -7.90 -4.95
C ARG A 165 5.75 -7.38 -3.86
N LEU A 166 4.44 -7.48 -4.10
CA LEU A 166 3.40 -7.41 -3.07
C LEU A 166 2.88 -8.82 -2.80
N GLY A 167 2.97 -9.29 -1.57
CA GLY A 167 2.32 -10.51 -1.09
C GLY A 167 0.99 -10.19 -0.41
N VAL A 168 -0.06 -10.97 -0.76
CA VAL A 168 -1.42 -10.86 -0.18
C VAL A 168 -1.89 -12.27 0.20
N PHE A 169 -1.46 -12.71 1.36
CA PHE A 169 -1.68 -14.08 1.82
C PHE A 169 -2.84 -14.13 2.81
N SER A 170 -3.90 -14.82 2.48
CA SER A 170 -4.98 -15.17 3.42
C SER A 170 -4.45 -16.07 4.56
N ASP A 171 -5.30 -16.44 5.52
CA ASP A 171 -4.97 -17.48 6.49
C ASP A 171 -4.39 -18.71 5.79
N LEU A 172 -3.30 -19.25 6.29
CA LEU A 172 -2.55 -20.33 5.66
C LEU A 172 -3.42 -21.54 5.32
N THR A 173 -4.29 -21.95 6.23
CA THR A 173 -5.20 -23.07 6.04
C THR A 173 -6.29 -22.79 5.00
N PHE A 174 -6.53 -21.52 4.69
CA PHE A 174 -7.51 -21.10 3.69
C PHE A 174 -6.93 -21.07 2.28
N TRP A 175 -5.78 -20.41 2.08
CA TRP A 175 -5.17 -20.31 0.73
C TRP A 175 -4.34 -21.54 0.35
N ASN A 176 -3.79 -22.27 1.34
CA ASN A 176 -2.97 -23.47 1.14
C ASN A 176 -3.43 -24.63 2.05
N PRO A 177 -4.68 -25.11 1.92
CA PRO A 177 -5.24 -26.14 2.81
C PRO A 177 -4.52 -27.48 2.71
N GLN A 178 -3.80 -27.73 1.61
CA GLN A 178 -3.02 -28.96 1.40
C GLN A 178 -1.60 -28.87 1.91
N ASN A 179 -1.20 -27.71 2.48
CA ASN A 179 0.15 -27.43 2.95
C ASN A 179 1.25 -27.74 1.92
N ILE A 180 1.00 -27.32 0.67
CA ILE A 180 1.97 -27.47 -0.43
C ILE A 180 3.19 -26.62 -0.11
N ALA A 181 4.39 -27.18 -0.27
CA ALA A 181 5.65 -26.46 -0.07
C ALA A 181 5.74 -25.26 -1.03
N TRP A 182 6.29 -24.14 -0.56
CA TRP A 182 6.37 -22.90 -1.32
C TRP A 182 7.04 -23.06 -2.70
N GLU A 183 8.11 -23.85 -2.74
CA GLU A 183 8.88 -24.12 -3.97
C GLU A 183 8.08 -24.92 -4.99
N ALA A 184 7.09 -25.70 -4.55
CA ALA A 184 6.22 -26.49 -5.41
C ALA A 184 5.04 -25.68 -5.97
N TRP A 185 4.75 -24.48 -5.42
CA TRP A 185 3.71 -23.61 -5.95
C TRP A 185 4.13 -23.02 -7.29
N PRO A 186 3.31 -23.16 -8.36
CA PRO A 186 3.55 -22.46 -9.62
C PRO A 186 3.61 -20.94 -9.39
N ILE A 187 4.61 -20.27 -9.95
CA ILE A 187 4.80 -18.82 -9.75
C ILE A 187 3.53 -18.02 -10.07
N ALA A 188 2.86 -18.38 -11.18
CA ALA A 188 1.61 -17.71 -11.59
C ALA A 188 0.42 -17.91 -10.65
N SER A 189 0.49 -18.90 -9.74
CA SER A 189 -0.58 -19.20 -8.76
C SER A 189 -0.26 -18.66 -7.37
N ARG A 190 0.89 -18.07 -7.17
CA ARG A 190 1.27 -17.47 -5.89
C ARG A 190 0.44 -16.23 -5.62
N PRO A 191 -0.02 -16.02 -4.38
CA PRO A 191 -0.82 -14.83 -4.01
C PRO A 191 0.04 -13.56 -3.96
N MET A 192 0.63 -13.21 -5.10
CA MET A 192 1.60 -12.11 -5.23
C MET A 192 1.44 -11.34 -6.54
N ILE A 193 1.81 -10.06 -6.50
CA ILE A 193 2.03 -9.22 -7.68
C ILE A 193 3.53 -8.93 -7.74
N SER A 194 4.18 -9.18 -8.89
CA SER A 194 5.64 -9.06 -9.04
C SER A 194 6.02 -8.07 -10.12
N VAL A 195 7.00 -7.21 -9.82
CA VAL A 195 7.61 -6.24 -10.72
C VAL A 195 9.05 -6.65 -10.95
N ALA A 196 9.34 -7.18 -12.13
CA ALA A 196 10.65 -7.75 -12.46
C ALA A 196 11.78 -6.70 -12.52
N LYS A 197 11.46 -5.45 -12.83
CA LYS A 197 12.41 -4.33 -12.93
C LYS A 197 11.87 -3.13 -12.18
N PRO A 198 11.93 -3.14 -10.84
CA PRO A 198 11.41 -2.04 -10.04
C PRO A 198 12.30 -0.79 -10.16
N PRO A 199 11.72 0.43 -10.06
CA PRO A 199 12.43 1.69 -10.33
C PRO A 199 13.19 2.22 -9.11
N PHE A 200 13.93 1.37 -8.39
CA PHE A 200 14.71 1.80 -7.22
C PHE A 200 16.09 2.30 -7.61
N GLY A 201 16.62 3.23 -6.81
CA GLY A 201 17.96 3.77 -6.93
C GLY A 201 18.39 4.48 -5.66
N ARG A 202 19.72 4.63 -5.44
CA ARG A 202 20.29 5.31 -4.26
C ARG A 202 20.03 6.81 -4.24
N ASP A 203 19.77 7.39 -5.40
CA ASP A 203 19.64 8.84 -5.57
C ASP A 203 18.18 9.32 -5.61
N GLN A 204 17.22 8.41 -5.48
CA GLN A 204 15.81 8.73 -5.55
C GLN A 204 14.96 7.95 -4.54
N TRP A 205 13.99 8.62 -3.95
CA TRP A 205 12.93 7.97 -3.21
C TRP A 205 11.90 7.38 -4.17
N THR A 206 11.57 6.12 -3.98
CA THR A 206 10.51 5.44 -4.74
C THR A 206 9.29 5.27 -3.85
N HIS A 207 8.17 5.85 -4.27
CA HIS A 207 6.90 5.63 -3.60
C HIS A 207 6.39 4.21 -3.87
N VAL A 208 6.01 3.54 -2.81
CA VAL A 208 5.42 2.18 -2.81
C VAL A 208 4.08 2.26 -2.12
N ALA A 209 3.02 1.78 -2.76
CA ALA A 209 1.72 1.67 -2.12
C ALA A 209 0.98 0.42 -2.57
N PHE A 210 0.05 -0.03 -1.73
CA PHE A 210 -0.92 -1.04 -2.11
C PHE A 210 -2.28 -0.78 -1.48
N THR A 211 -3.32 -1.21 -2.16
CA THR A 211 -4.68 -1.25 -1.64
C THR A 211 -5.17 -2.68 -1.63
N VAL A 212 -5.93 -3.08 -0.61
CA VAL A 212 -6.61 -4.37 -0.56
C VAL A 212 -8.05 -4.15 -0.10
N GLU A 213 -8.99 -4.57 -0.91
CA GLU A 213 -10.43 -4.50 -0.64
C GLU A 213 -11.07 -5.88 -0.55
N GLY A 214 -12.23 -5.95 0.11
CA GLY A 214 -13.02 -7.17 0.17
C GLY A 214 -12.41 -8.27 1.04
N ILE A 215 -11.59 -7.91 2.03
CA ILE A 215 -11.10 -8.85 3.04
C ILE A 215 -12.27 -9.29 3.89
N ASN A 216 -12.43 -10.60 4.13
CA ASN A 216 -13.54 -11.20 4.85
C ASN A 216 -14.93 -10.88 4.25
N ALA A 217 -15.01 -10.72 2.92
CA ALA A 217 -16.25 -10.38 2.23
C ALA A 217 -17.30 -11.52 2.23
N GLY A 218 -16.93 -12.71 2.68
CA GLY A 218 -17.80 -13.88 2.78
C GLY A 218 -17.67 -14.83 1.60
N GLU A 219 -18.42 -15.94 1.68
CA GLU A 219 -18.36 -17.03 0.71
C GLU A 219 -18.67 -16.57 -0.73
N GLY A 220 -17.89 -17.09 -1.68
CA GLY A 220 -18.05 -16.81 -3.11
C GLY A 220 -17.59 -15.40 -3.55
N LYS A 221 -17.22 -14.51 -2.62
CA LYS A 221 -16.74 -13.17 -2.95
C LYS A 221 -15.21 -13.14 -3.02
N LYS A 222 -14.69 -12.38 -3.96
CA LYS A 222 -13.26 -12.11 -4.08
C LYS A 222 -12.94 -10.73 -3.51
N GLY A 223 -11.82 -10.65 -2.83
CA GLY A 223 -11.15 -9.39 -2.59
C GLY A 223 -10.21 -9.07 -3.74
N LYS A 224 -9.73 -7.82 -3.77
CA LYS A 224 -8.84 -7.32 -4.80
C LYS A 224 -7.72 -6.51 -4.17
N ALA A 225 -6.50 -6.84 -4.57
CA ALA A 225 -5.31 -6.04 -4.26
C ALA A 225 -4.81 -5.33 -5.51
N VAL A 226 -4.31 -4.10 -5.34
CA VAL A 226 -3.63 -3.33 -6.39
C VAL A 226 -2.30 -2.86 -5.85
N PHE A 227 -1.23 -3.07 -6.61
CA PHE A 227 0.12 -2.66 -6.27
C PHE A 227 0.53 -1.43 -7.06
N TYR A 228 1.19 -0.46 -6.41
CA TYR A 228 1.59 0.80 -7.03
C TYR A 228 3.06 1.11 -6.75
N LEU A 229 3.77 1.60 -7.77
CA LEU A 229 5.08 2.23 -7.67
C LEU A 229 5.01 3.63 -8.29
N ASN A 230 5.47 4.64 -7.58
CA ASN A 230 5.44 6.06 -8.02
C ASN A 230 4.04 6.46 -8.52
N GLY A 231 2.99 6.08 -7.77
CA GLY A 231 1.60 6.37 -8.10
C GLY A 231 1.02 5.60 -9.31
N GLN A 232 1.79 4.73 -9.95
CA GLN A 232 1.38 3.94 -11.12
C GLN A 232 1.08 2.50 -10.72
N SER A 233 -0.09 1.98 -11.15
CA SER A 233 -0.47 0.57 -10.91
C SER A 233 0.49 -0.38 -11.64
N GLN A 234 0.98 -1.37 -10.90
CA GLN A 234 1.88 -2.42 -11.39
C GLN A 234 1.15 -3.74 -11.66
N GLY A 235 -0.07 -3.87 -11.20
CA GLY A 235 -0.90 -5.05 -11.39
C GLY A 235 -1.93 -5.22 -10.29
N THR A 236 -2.75 -6.26 -10.46
CA THR A 236 -3.83 -6.63 -9.53
C THR A 236 -3.77 -8.11 -9.20
N TYR A 237 -4.24 -8.44 -7.99
CA TYR A 237 -4.47 -9.82 -7.57
C TYR A 237 -5.89 -9.93 -7.03
N GLU A 238 -6.65 -10.94 -7.48
CA GLU A 238 -8.03 -11.17 -7.08
C GLU A 238 -8.23 -12.62 -6.61
N ALA A 239 -8.61 -12.78 -5.37
CA ALA A 239 -8.91 -14.07 -4.76
C ALA A 239 -9.89 -13.88 -3.59
N PRO A 240 -10.54 -14.93 -3.10
CA PRO A 240 -11.17 -14.88 -1.78
C PRO A 240 -10.10 -14.57 -0.73
N LEU A 241 -10.36 -13.57 0.11
CA LEU A 241 -9.44 -13.12 1.15
C LEU A 241 -10.05 -13.34 2.53
N GLN A 242 -9.42 -14.20 3.31
CA GLN A 242 -9.84 -14.53 4.67
C GLN A 242 -8.68 -14.29 5.64
N PHE A 243 -8.90 -13.41 6.61
CA PHE A 243 -7.90 -12.99 7.58
C PHE A 243 -8.50 -13.06 8.98
N HIS A 244 -7.86 -13.80 9.87
CA HIS A 244 -8.18 -13.85 11.29
C HIS A 244 -6.99 -13.31 12.08
N TRP A 245 -7.07 -12.03 12.41
CA TRP A 245 -6.07 -11.35 13.22
C TRP A 245 -6.60 -11.06 14.62
N ASP A 246 -5.77 -11.33 15.59
CA ASP A 246 -5.84 -10.70 16.91
C ASP A 246 -5.08 -9.36 16.81
N ARG A 247 -5.79 -8.25 16.96
CA ARG A 247 -5.23 -6.91 16.85
C ARG A 247 -4.06 -6.66 17.78
N ASP A 248 -4.12 -7.20 19.00
CA ASP A 248 -3.09 -6.97 20.01
C ASP A 248 -1.78 -7.75 19.71
N GLN A 249 -1.87 -8.80 18.90
CA GLN A 249 -0.73 -9.59 18.44
C GLN A 249 -0.26 -9.21 17.04
N THR A 250 -1.06 -8.46 16.30
CA THR A 250 -0.70 -7.98 14.96
C THR A 250 0.32 -6.85 15.08
N ALA A 251 1.23 -6.77 14.12
CA ALA A 251 2.21 -5.70 14.03
C ALA A 251 2.42 -5.21 12.59
N ILE A 252 2.75 -3.93 12.47
CA ILE A 252 3.24 -3.29 11.26
C ILE A 252 4.76 -3.28 11.38
N MET A 253 5.42 -4.26 10.75
CA MET A 253 6.85 -4.52 10.87
C MET A 253 7.64 -3.89 9.74
N LEU A 254 8.79 -3.30 10.07
CA LEU A 254 9.65 -2.57 9.16
C LEU A 254 11.04 -3.20 9.06
N GLY A 255 11.55 -3.30 7.85
CA GLY A 255 12.95 -3.61 7.57
C GLY A 255 13.39 -5.03 7.97
N ILE A 256 12.54 -6.04 7.80
CA ILE A 256 12.92 -7.44 8.03
C ILE A 256 13.96 -7.83 6.99
N ASP A 257 15.17 -8.15 7.45
CA ASP A 257 16.35 -8.46 6.61
C ASP A 257 16.65 -7.43 5.51
N TYR A 258 16.05 -6.26 5.57
CA TYR A 258 16.17 -5.17 4.61
C TYR A 258 17.38 -4.29 4.92
N ILE A 259 18.03 -3.79 3.85
CA ILE A 259 19.09 -2.80 3.88
C ILE A 259 18.70 -1.69 2.90
N GLY A 260 18.61 -0.46 3.38
CA GLY A 260 18.16 0.70 2.62
C GLY A 260 17.51 1.74 3.52
N ASP A 261 16.97 2.75 2.91
CA ASP A 261 16.28 3.85 3.61
C ASP A 261 14.76 3.67 3.49
N LEU A 262 14.01 4.05 4.53
CA LEU A 262 12.56 3.97 4.61
C LEU A 262 11.99 5.25 5.21
N ASP A 263 10.92 5.78 4.61
CA ASP A 263 10.32 7.03 5.03
C ASP A 263 8.81 7.06 4.78
N GLU A 264 8.12 8.00 5.42
CA GLU A 264 6.73 8.37 5.16
C GLU A 264 5.74 7.17 5.18
N LEU A 265 5.87 6.26 6.15
CA LEU A 265 4.92 5.16 6.28
C LEU A 265 3.53 5.69 6.64
N LYS A 266 2.54 5.37 5.82
CA LYS A 266 1.13 5.66 6.05
C LYS A 266 0.29 4.38 5.94
N VAL A 267 -0.65 4.22 6.86
CA VAL A 267 -1.65 3.15 6.81
C VAL A 267 -3.03 3.79 6.91
N PHE A 268 -3.93 3.38 6.04
CA PHE A 268 -5.29 3.90 5.96
C PHE A 268 -6.30 2.76 6.12
N GLU A 269 -7.40 3.05 6.74
CA GLU A 269 -8.61 2.23 6.68
C GLU A 269 -9.30 2.47 5.34
N GLY A 270 -9.66 1.36 4.64
CA GLY A 270 -10.30 1.45 3.33
C GLY A 270 -9.33 1.56 2.15
N VAL A 271 -9.89 1.76 0.98
CA VAL A 271 -9.17 1.83 -0.31
C VAL A 271 -9.06 3.28 -0.75
N LEU A 272 -7.84 3.76 -0.90
CA LEU A 272 -7.59 5.04 -1.57
C LEU A 272 -7.79 4.88 -3.09
N ALA A 273 -8.45 5.85 -3.70
CA ALA A 273 -8.62 5.91 -5.15
C ALA A 273 -7.26 6.12 -5.85
N PRO A 274 -7.12 5.71 -7.13
CA PRO A 274 -5.85 5.84 -7.85
C PRO A 274 -5.30 7.27 -7.92
N GLU A 275 -6.16 8.28 -7.98
CA GLU A 275 -5.78 9.69 -7.91
C GLU A 275 -5.28 10.10 -6.53
N GLN A 276 -5.85 9.54 -5.45
CA GLN A 276 -5.37 9.75 -4.08
C GLN A 276 -4.00 9.08 -3.87
N ILE A 277 -3.80 7.86 -4.41
CA ILE A 277 -2.48 7.20 -4.40
C ILE A 277 -1.44 8.02 -5.17
N ARG A 278 -1.81 8.59 -6.34
CA ARG A 278 -0.89 9.46 -7.10
C ARG A 278 -0.53 10.73 -6.34
N ALA A 279 -1.47 11.28 -5.58
CA ALA A 279 -1.21 12.47 -4.75
C ALA A 279 -0.28 12.21 -3.55
N LEU A 280 -0.11 10.94 -3.13
CA LEU A 280 0.88 10.54 -2.12
C LEU A 280 2.28 10.38 -2.71
N ALA A 281 2.41 10.16 -4.03
CA ALA A 281 3.69 10.09 -4.72
C ALA A 281 4.27 11.50 -4.95
N PRO A 282 5.59 11.65 -5.15
CA PRO A 282 6.24 12.96 -5.37
C PRO A 282 5.82 13.56 -6.70
#